data_b402593b3dd26b55113432ed5ef799e0
#
_entry.id   b402593b3dd26b55113432ed5ef799e0
#
_cell.length_a   1.000
_cell.length_b   1.000
_cell.length_c   1.000
_cell.angle_alpha   90.00
_cell.angle_beta   90.00
_cell.angle_gamma   90.00
#
_symmetry.space_group_name_H-M   'P 1'
#
loop_
_entity.id
_entity.type
_entity.pdbx_description
1 polymer ?
#
loop_
_entity_poly.entity_id
_entity_poly.type
_entity_poly.pdbx_seq_one_letter_code
_entity_poly.pdbx_strand_id
1 'polypeptide(L)'
;MKAKLFVLPAVLFLTAAWAQQNTQAVQKDNAVPQAAEQRIQKEVRHQLLMLPYLSVFDNMSYKVDGYNVTLMGQVTNPTLKSDAGNVVKQIEGVEKVDNQIEVLPVSPMDNQLRRKLYFAIYGFTSLQKYDMPVIKPIRIIVKNGHVTLEGVVDNEADKNMANIRANGVPGVFSVKNNLRVVKS
;
A
#
# COMPACT_ATOMS: atom_id res chain seq x y z
N MET A 1 42.35 -76.40 -1.96
CA MET A 1 41.46 -75.51 -2.67
C MET A 1 41.61 -74.13 -2.06
N LYS A 2 42.03 -73.14 -2.87
CA LYS A 2 42.49 -71.82 -2.38
C LYS A 2 41.31 -70.85 -2.34
N ALA A 3 40.94 -70.37 -1.15
CA ALA A 3 39.97 -69.30 -0.94
C ALA A 3 40.67 -67.94 -1.14
N LYS A 4 40.22 -67.15 -2.11
CA LYS A 4 40.69 -65.78 -2.33
C LYS A 4 39.82 -64.80 -1.51
N LEU A 5 40.46 -64.12 -0.58
CA LEU A 5 39.93 -63.04 0.22
C LEU A 5 39.93 -61.75 -0.64
N PHE A 6 38.75 -61.19 -0.94
CA PHE A 6 38.62 -59.88 -1.56
C PHE A 6 38.43 -58.83 -0.49
N VAL A 7 39.43 -57.97 -0.31
CA VAL A 7 39.39 -56.79 0.53
C VAL A 7 38.91 -55.63 -0.35
N LEU A 8 37.73 -55.06 -0.06
CA LEU A 8 37.27 -53.78 -0.63
C LEU A 8 37.76 -52.64 0.24
N PRO A 9 38.33 -51.58 -0.32
CA PRO A 9 38.67 -50.36 0.44
C PRO A 9 37.44 -49.45 0.58
N ALA A 10 37.02 -49.23 1.82
CA ALA A 10 36.08 -48.22 2.19
C ALA A 10 36.87 -46.93 2.53
N VAL A 11 37.02 -46.03 1.53
CA VAL A 11 37.46 -44.65 1.81
C VAL A 11 36.84 -43.71 0.77
N LEU A 12 36.33 -42.54 1.24
CA LEU A 12 35.86 -41.37 0.49
C LEU A 12 34.36 -41.17 0.37
N PHE A 13 33.73 -40.78 1.47
CA PHE A 13 32.54 -39.87 1.44
C PHE A 13 32.45 -39.06 2.75
N LEU A 14 33.40 -38.17 3.01
CA LEU A 14 33.37 -37.31 4.22
C LEU A 14 33.80 -35.84 3.96
N THR A 15 33.67 -35.33 2.73
CA THR A 15 34.09 -33.95 2.45
C THR A 15 33.01 -33.03 1.90
N ALA A 16 31.77 -33.51 1.65
CA ALA A 16 30.69 -32.68 1.05
C ALA A 16 29.77 -31.98 2.04
N ALA A 17 29.82 -32.32 3.34
CA ALA A 17 28.88 -31.77 4.34
C ALA A 17 29.29 -30.40 4.90
N TRP A 18 30.54 -30.00 4.79
CA TRP A 18 31.03 -28.72 5.36
C TRP A 18 30.84 -27.50 4.47
N ALA A 19 30.67 -27.68 3.18
CA ALA A 19 30.47 -26.57 2.24
C ALA A 19 29.03 -26.02 2.20
N GLN A 20 28.03 -26.83 2.58
CA GLN A 20 26.63 -26.39 2.57
C GLN A 20 26.18 -25.62 3.82
N GLN A 21 26.86 -25.78 4.96
CA GLN A 21 26.52 -25.03 6.17
C GLN A 21 27.00 -23.57 6.14
N ASN A 22 28.03 -23.25 5.36
CA ASN A 22 28.56 -21.89 5.29
C ASN A 22 27.77 -20.97 4.34
N THR A 23 27.04 -21.53 3.38
CA THR A 23 26.20 -20.71 2.44
C THR A 23 24.91 -20.20 3.06
N GLN A 24 24.37 -20.89 4.07
CA GLN A 24 23.17 -20.42 4.77
C GLN A 24 23.45 -19.38 5.85
N ALA A 25 24.65 -19.37 6.42
CA ALA A 25 25.07 -18.38 7.42
C ALA A 25 25.34 -16.99 6.81
N VAL A 26 25.87 -16.94 5.57
CA VAL A 26 26.19 -15.68 4.89
C VAL A 26 24.96 -14.96 4.34
N GLN A 27 23.85 -15.68 4.06
CA GLN A 27 22.59 -15.06 3.61
C GLN A 27 21.75 -14.49 4.76
N LYS A 28 22.03 -14.86 6.01
CA LYS A 28 21.27 -14.40 7.18
C LYS A 28 21.73 -13.03 7.71
N ASP A 29 22.95 -12.63 7.41
CA ASP A 29 23.54 -11.38 7.93
C ASP A 29 23.19 -10.11 7.12
N ASN A 30 22.60 -10.25 5.91
CA ASN A 30 22.18 -9.13 5.09
C ASN A 30 20.64 -8.90 5.06
N ALA A 31 19.86 -9.71 5.79
CA ALA A 31 18.44 -9.49 5.92
C ALA A 31 18.19 -8.35 6.92
N VAL A 32 17.56 -7.29 6.45
CA VAL A 32 17.09 -6.20 7.33
C VAL A 32 16.29 -6.81 8.47
N PRO A 33 16.59 -6.50 9.74
CA PRO A 33 15.82 -7.02 10.86
C PRO A 33 14.34 -6.68 10.67
N GLN A 34 13.46 -7.67 10.73
CA GLN A 34 12.00 -7.47 10.55
C GLN A 34 11.46 -6.37 11.47
N ALA A 35 12.03 -6.21 12.66
CA ALA A 35 11.68 -5.14 13.60
C ALA A 35 11.98 -3.74 13.04
N ALA A 36 13.09 -3.57 12.28
CA ALA A 36 13.43 -2.28 11.65
C ALA A 36 12.45 -1.94 10.53
N GLU A 37 12.12 -2.91 9.67
CA GLU A 37 11.14 -2.73 8.61
C GLU A 37 9.74 -2.40 9.17
N GLN A 38 9.27 -3.11 10.19
CA GLN A 38 8.00 -2.83 10.85
C GLN A 38 7.96 -1.44 11.48
N ARG A 39 9.09 -0.97 12.07
CA ARG A 39 9.20 0.38 12.60
C ARG A 39 9.07 1.42 11.48
N ILE A 40 9.78 1.22 10.37
CA ILE A 40 9.67 2.10 9.20
C ILE A 40 8.25 2.11 8.66
N GLN A 41 7.59 0.95 8.50
CA GLN A 41 6.21 0.86 8.02
C GLN A 41 5.25 1.66 8.92
N LYS A 42 5.38 1.53 10.23
CA LYS A 42 4.55 2.26 11.20
C LYS A 42 4.76 3.76 11.11
N GLU A 43 6.03 4.18 11.01
CA GLU A 43 6.37 5.60 10.95
C GLU A 43 5.96 6.24 9.62
N VAL A 44 6.20 5.56 8.48
CA VAL A 44 5.72 6.01 7.16
C VAL A 44 4.21 6.23 7.18
N ARG A 45 3.45 5.25 7.72
CA ARG A 45 2.00 5.39 7.83
C ARG A 45 1.62 6.61 8.66
N HIS A 46 2.27 6.80 9.81
CA HIS A 46 2.00 7.92 10.71
C HIS A 46 2.25 9.25 10.00
N GLN A 47 3.42 9.42 9.41
CA GLN A 47 3.82 10.65 8.73
C GLN A 47 2.90 11.00 7.56
N LEU A 48 2.52 10.01 6.74
CA LEU A 48 1.61 10.25 5.62
C LEU A 48 0.21 10.65 6.07
N LEU A 49 -0.30 10.10 7.18
CA LEU A 49 -1.61 10.46 7.72
C LEU A 49 -1.64 11.83 8.38
N MET A 50 -0.49 12.34 8.84
CA MET A 50 -0.36 13.65 9.48
C MET A 50 -0.09 14.78 8.49
N LEU A 51 0.02 14.48 7.20
CA LEU A 51 0.27 15.50 6.18
C LEU A 51 -0.86 16.56 6.16
N PRO A 52 -0.50 17.85 6.18
CA PRO A 52 -1.48 18.91 6.00
C PRO A 52 -2.13 18.81 4.62
N TYR A 53 -3.39 19.20 4.54
CA TYR A 53 -4.18 19.20 3.30
C TYR A 53 -4.52 17.81 2.72
N LEU A 54 -4.20 16.72 3.42
CA LEU A 54 -4.67 15.39 3.02
C LEU A 54 -6.20 15.35 3.08
N SER A 55 -6.83 15.10 1.94
CA SER A 55 -8.28 15.12 1.80
C SER A 55 -8.85 13.74 1.48
N VAL A 56 -10.17 13.63 1.49
CA VAL A 56 -10.90 12.42 1.05
C VAL A 56 -10.68 12.12 -0.45
N PHE A 57 -10.21 13.10 -1.21
CA PHE A 57 -9.95 13.01 -2.65
C PHE A 57 -8.52 12.62 -2.99
N ASP A 58 -7.73 12.31 -1.97
CA ASP A 58 -6.34 11.86 -2.09
C ASP A 58 -6.23 10.42 -1.59
N ASN A 59 -5.51 9.59 -2.32
CA ASN A 59 -5.19 8.22 -1.90
C ASN A 59 -3.68 8.02 -1.98
N MET A 60 -3.05 7.74 -0.84
CA MET A 60 -1.64 7.43 -0.77
C MET A 60 -1.44 6.03 -0.20
N SER A 61 -0.55 5.29 -0.82
CA SER A 61 -0.09 3.98 -0.38
C SER A 61 1.42 3.91 -0.42
N TYR A 62 1.99 2.94 0.26
CA TYR A 62 3.43 2.74 0.29
C TYR A 62 3.78 1.26 0.35
N LYS A 63 4.97 0.95 -0.10
CA LYS A 63 5.63 -0.34 0.08
C LYS A 63 6.99 -0.07 0.74
N VAL A 64 7.31 -0.83 1.77
CA VAL A 64 8.64 -0.86 2.37
C VAL A 64 9.31 -2.16 1.94
N ASP A 65 10.55 -2.05 1.52
CA ASP A 65 11.41 -3.17 1.13
C ASP A 65 12.79 -2.94 1.77
N GLY A 66 12.97 -3.54 2.94
CA GLY A 66 14.10 -3.24 3.79
C GLY A 66 14.11 -1.79 4.25
N TYR A 67 15.11 -1.03 3.81
CA TYR A 67 15.27 0.41 4.09
C TYR A 67 14.77 1.31 2.94
N ASN A 68 14.21 0.71 1.87
CA ASN A 68 13.69 1.44 0.72
C ASN A 68 12.18 1.60 0.82
N VAL A 69 11.69 2.80 0.54
CA VAL A 69 10.26 3.11 0.56
C VAL A 69 9.80 3.56 -0.81
N THR A 70 8.78 2.90 -1.36
CA THR A 70 8.10 3.34 -2.57
C THR A 70 6.76 3.94 -2.19
N LEU A 71 6.53 5.20 -2.57
CA LEU A 71 5.26 5.90 -2.38
C LEU A 71 4.46 5.84 -3.68
N MET A 72 3.17 5.54 -3.57
CA MET A 72 2.25 5.37 -4.71
C MET A 72 0.91 6.01 -4.42
N GLY A 73 0.08 6.14 -5.45
CA GLY A 73 -1.28 6.63 -5.34
C GLY A 73 -1.51 7.93 -6.11
N GLN A 74 -2.60 8.63 -5.80
CA GLN A 74 -3.03 9.85 -6.48
C GLN A 74 -3.35 10.94 -5.48
N VAL A 75 -2.91 12.17 -5.77
CA VAL A 75 -3.20 13.35 -4.96
C VAL A 75 -3.71 14.50 -5.83
N THR A 76 -4.54 15.35 -5.25
CA THR A 76 -5.10 16.52 -5.93
C THR A 76 -4.15 17.73 -5.89
N ASN A 77 -3.21 17.75 -4.94
CA ASN A 77 -2.28 18.85 -4.75
C ASN A 77 -0.83 18.39 -4.94
N PRO A 78 -0.04 19.05 -5.81
CA PRO A 78 1.38 18.74 -5.99
C PRO A 78 2.22 18.90 -4.71
N THR A 79 1.84 19.79 -3.81
CA THR A 79 2.49 19.95 -2.50
C THR A 79 2.43 18.65 -1.68
N LEU A 80 1.29 17.94 -1.69
CA LEU A 80 1.18 16.65 -1.00
C LEU A 80 2.18 15.59 -1.51
N LYS A 81 2.42 15.55 -2.82
CA LYS A 81 3.44 14.67 -3.39
C LYS A 81 4.82 15.00 -2.86
N SER A 82 5.18 16.30 -2.86
CA SER A 82 6.48 16.76 -2.38
C SER A 82 6.66 16.50 -0.89
N ASP A 83 5.64 16.86 -0.09
CA ASP A 83 5.67 16.71 1.36
C ASP A 83 5.75 15.24 1.77
N ALA A 84 4.97 14.36 1.11
CA ALA A 84 5.06 12.92 1.35
C ALA A 84 6.48 12.39 1.13
N GLY A 85 7.14 12.78 0.05
CA GLY A 85 8.52 12.40 -0.21
C GLY A 85 9.50 12.95 0.83
N ASN A 86 9.30 14.19 1.27
CA ASN A 86 10.18 14.85 2.23
C ASN A 86 10.06 14.25 3.64
N VAL A 87 8.84 14.06 4.16
CA VAL A 87 8.66 13.50 5.49
C VAL A 87 9.15 12.06 5.59
N VAL A 88 8.97 11.26 4.53
CA VAL A 88 9.44 9.87 4.51
C VAL A 88 10.96 9.78 4.43
N LYS A 89 11.63 10.69 3.73
CA LYS A 89 13.11 10.77 3.69
C LYS A 89 13.74 11.08 5.05
N GLN A 90 12.99 11.72 5.95
CA GLN A 90 13.47 12.10 7.29
C GLN A 90 13.31 10.98 8.32
N ILE A 91 12.62 9.89 7.96
CA ILE A 91 12.43 8.75 8.87
C ILE A 91 13.77 8.03 9.05
N GLU A 92 14.15 7.86 10.31
CA GLU A 92 15.38 7.13 10.66
C GLU A 92 15.38 5.70 10.10
N GLY A 93 16.45 5.34 9.39
CA GLY A 93 16.62 4.04 8.74
C GLY A 93 16.08 3.97 7.31
N VAL A 94 15.44 5.01 6.80
CA VAL A 94 15.06 5.07 5.37
C VAL A 94 16.29 5.52 4.56
N GLU A 95 16.73 4.67 3.64
CA GLU A 95 17.89 4.95 2.77
C GLU A 95 17.47 5.56 1.44
N LYS A 96 16.35 5.06 0.87
CA LYS A 96 15.87 5.52 -0.44
C LYS A 96 14.36 5.68 -0.44
N VAL A 97 13.89 6.78 -1.05
CA VAL A 97 12.46 7.01 -1.30
C VAL A 97 12.22 7.15 -2.80
N ASP A 98 11.41 6.24 -3.34
CA ASP A 98 10.91 6.32 -4.71
C ASP A 98 9.47 6.86 -4.67
N ASN A 99 9.30 8.12 -5.10
CA ASN A 99 8.01 8.82 -5.03
C ASN A 99 7.28 8.76 -6.37
N GLN A 100 6.47 7.73 -6.55
CA GLN A 100 5.63 7.46 -7.72
C GLN A 100 4.20 8.03 -7.57
N ILE A 101 3.92 8.90 -6.58
CA ILE A 101 2.61 9.53 -6.42
C ILE A 101 2.28 10.34 -7.67
N GLU A 102 1.10 10.07 -8.25
CA GLU A 102 0.56 10.83 -9.37
C GLU A 102 -0.15 12.09 -8.86
N VAL A 103 0.11 13.24 -9.48
CA VAL A 103 -0.67 14.45 -9.24
C VAL A 103 -1.80 14.49 -10.28
N LEU A 104 -3.04 14.52 -9.79
CA LEU A 104 -4.23 14.56 -10.64
C LEU A 104 -4.31 15.89 -11.41
N PRO A 105 -4.78 15.88 -12.65
CA PRO A 105 -4.95 17.11 -13.44
C PRO A 105 -5.88 18.11 -12.75
N VAL A 106 -5.57 19.39 -12.88
CA VAL A 106 -6.46 20.47 -12.44
C VAL A 106 -7.63 20.54 -13.39
N SER A 107 -8.83 20.19 -12.93
CA SER A 107 -10.06 20.17 -13.70
C SER A 107 -11.22 20.74 -12.88
N PRO A 108 -11.82 21.88 -13.28
CA PRO A 108 -13.02 22.42 -12.62
C PRO A 108 -14.18 21.42 -12.61
N MET A 109 -14.34 20.64 -13.69
CA MET A 109 -15.38 19.61 -13.79
C MET A 109 -15.14 18.47 -12.77
N ASP A 110 -13.91 17.95 -12.69
CA ASP A 110 -13.58 16.92 -11.71
C ASP A 110 -13.74 17.44 -10.28
N ASN A 111 -13.42 18.72 -10.02
CA ASN A 111 -13.63 19.33 -8.71
C ASN A 111 -15.11 19.43 -8.34
N GLN A 112 -15.99 19.74 -9.30
CA GLN A 112 -17.43 19.68 -9.07
C GLN A 112 -17.91 18.26 -8.82
N LEU A 113 -17.37 17.31 -9.59
CA LEU A 113 -17.71 15.90 -9.48
C LEU A 113 -17.28 15.31 -8.12
N ARG A 114 -16.09 15.66 -7.64
CA ARG A 114 -15.61 15.28 -6.28
C ARG A 114 -16.61 15.71 -5.20
N ARG A 115 -17.08 16.96 -5.24
CA ARG A 115 -18.07 17.45 -4.27
C ARG A 115 -19.40 16.71 -4.37
N LYS A 116 -19.93 16.49 -5.58
CA LYS A 116 -21.19 15.75 -5.77
C LYS A 116 -21.07 14.31 -5.26
N LEU A 117 -19.95 13.64 -5.55
CA LEU A 117 -19.67 12.29 -5.10
C LEU A 117 -19.55 12.21 -3.57
N TYR A 118 -18.91 13.20 -2.95
CA TYR A 118 -18.82 13.26 -1.49
C TYR A 118 -20.23 13.26 -0.86
N PHE A 119 -21.10 14.15 -1.29
CA PHE A 119 -22.47 14.22 -0.78
C PHE A 119 -23.30 12.99 -1.15
N ALA A 120 -23.12 12.42 -2.35
CA ALA A 120 -23.85 11.24 -2.77
C ALA A 120 -23.50 10.01 -1.93
N ILE A 121 -22.24 9.86 -1.52
CA ILE A 121 -21.75 8.73 -0.76
C ILE A 121 -21.94 8.98 0.72
N TYR A 122 -21.34 10.01 1.28
CA TYR A 122 -21.33 10.28 2.72
C TYR A 122 -22.64 10.86 3.25
N GLY A 123 -23.46 11.51 2.40
CA GLY A 123 -24.80 11.94 2.74
C GLY A 123 -25.85 10.82 2.77
N PHE A 124 -25.51 9.60 2.33
CA PHE A 124 -26.44 8.48 2.36
C PHE A 124 -26.43 7.79 3.72
N THR A 125 -27.60 7.59 4.31
CA THR A 125 -27.78 7.18 5.72
C THR A 125 -26.90 5.99 6.15
N SER A 126 -26.84 4.90 5.35
CA SER A 126 -26.05 3.73 5.74
C SER A 126 -24.53 3.95 5.65
N LEU A 127 -24.08 4.99 4.90
CA LEU A 127 -22.68 5.31 4.71
C LEU A 127 -22.20 6.48 5.59
N GLN A 128 -23.11 7.18 6.29
CA GLN A 128 -22.75 8.32 7.16
C GLN A 128 -21.76 7.95 8.26
N LYS A 129 -21.77 6.71 8.74
CA LYS A 129 -20.79 6.23 9.73
C LYS A 129 -19.34 6.38 9.25
N TYR A 130 -19.09 6.34 7.96
CA TYR A 130 -17.77 6.54 7.37
C TYR A 130 -17.36 8.02 7.25
N ASP A 131 -18.31 8.94 7.49
CA ASP A 131 -18.02 10.38 7.56
C ASP A 131 -17.57 10.85 8.95
N MET A 132 -17.83 10.06 9.99
CA MET A 132 -17.47 10.42 11.36
C MET A 132 -15.95 10.48 11.63
N PRO A 133 -15.12 9.55 11.12
CA PRO A 133 -13.69 9.60 11.34
C PRO A 133 -13.03 10.82 10.69
N VAL A 134 -12.01 11.40 11.37
CA VAL A 134 -11.21 12.50 10.81
C VAL A 134 -10.57 12.08 9.48
N ILE A 135 -10.00 10.87 9.45
CA ILE A 135 -9.49 10.27 8.23
C ILE A 135 -10.57 9.39 7.64
N LYS A 136 -11.16 9.86 6.55
CA LYS A 136 -12.27 9.16 5.88
C LYS A 136 -11.80 7.82 5.33
N PRO A 137 -12.48 6.69 5.66
CA PRO A 137 -12.06 5.36 5.19
C PRO A 137 -12.36 5.09 3.72
N ILE A 138 -13.31 5.81 3.10
CA ILE A 138 -13.60 5.74 1.67
C ILE A 138 -12.93 6.93 0.97
N ARG A 139 -11.99 6.66 0.07
CA ARG A 139 -11.32 7.67 -0.75
C ARG A 139 -12.00 7.77 -2.11
N ILE A 140 -12.17 9.00 -2.62
CA ILE A 140 -12.90 9.30 -3.86
C ILE A 140 -11.94 9.94 -4.85
N ILE A 141 -11.35 9.15 -5.72
CA ILE A 141 -10.39 9.62 -6.71
C ILE A 141 -11.14 9.89 -8.02
N VAL A 142 -10.99 11.10 -8.55
CA VAL A 142 -11.63 11.50 -9.81
C VAL A 142 -10.58 12.01 -10.78
N LYS A 143 -10.53 11.41 -11.97
CA LYS A 143 -9.65 11.80 -13.07
C LYS A 143 -10.42 11.76 -14.38
N ASN A 144 -10.61 12.93 -15.03
CA ASN A 144 -11.30 13.07 -16.29
C ASN A 144 -12.71 12.45 -16.28
N GLY A 145 -13.47 12.61 -15.19
CA GLY A 145 -14.82 12.04 -15.02
C GLY A 145 -14.85 10.55 -14.66
N HIS A 146 -13.72 9.88 -14.61
CA HIS A 146 -13.60 8.51 -14.12
C HIS A 146 -13.35 8.51 -12.62
N VAL A 147 -14.15 7.71 -11.90
CA VAL A 147 -14.12 7.62 -10.45
C VAL A 147 -13.47 6.32 -10.01
N THR A 148 -12.55 6.39 -9.04
CA THR A 148 -12.04 5.22 -8.33
C THR A 148 -12.35 5.38 -6.84
N LEU A 149 -13.04 4.41 -6.26
CA LEU A 149 -13.28 4.32 -4.83
C LEU A 149 -12.21 3.41 -4.23
N GLU A 150 -11.45 3.93 -3.28
CA GLU A 150 -10.38 3.22 -2.58
C GLU A 150 -10.65 3.20 -1.07
N GLY A 151 -10.09 2.24 -0.37
CA GLY A 151 -10.14 2.19 1.07
C GLY A 151 -10.87 0.99 1.64
N VAL A 152 -11.58 1.17 2.77
CA VAL A 152 -12.10 0.07 3.57
C VAL A 152 -13.51 0.36 4.05
N VAL A 153 -14.35 -0.66 4.02
CA VAL A 153 -15.72 -0.66 4.55
C VAL A 153 -15.99 -1.91 5.39
N ASP A 154 -17.03 -1.89 6.21
CA ASP A 154 -17.31 -2.96 7.17
C ASP A 154 -17.93 -4.21 6.52
N ASN A 155 -18.65 -4.03 5.41
CA ASN A 155 -19.40 -5.13 4.77
C ASN A 155 -19.59 -4.91 3.26
N GLU A 156 -19.99 -5.96 2.55
CA GLU A 156 -20.27 -5.94 1.11
C GLU A 156 -21.47 -5.06 0.73
N ALA A 157 -22.47 -4.93 1.62
CA ALA A 157 -23.63 -4.07 1.36
C ALA A 157 -23.21 -2.60 1.27
N ASP A 158 -22.34 -2.14 2.16
CA ASP A 158 -21.79 -0.77 2.15
C ASP A 158 -20.91 -0.53 0.92
N LYS A 159 -20.08 -1.52 0.55
CA LYS A 159 -19.28 -1.47 -0.67
C LYS A 159 -20.14 -1.31 -1.93
N ASN A 160 -21.18 -2.12 -2.04
CA ASN A 160 -22.13 -2.07 -3.15
C ASN A 160 -22.91 -0.76 -3.15
N MET A 161 -23.34 -0.29 -1.97
CA MET A 161 -24.06 0.97 -1.84
C MET A 161 -23.19 2.16 -2.27
N ALA A 162 -21.94 2.22 -1.86
CA ALA A 162 -20.98 3.26 -2.30
C ALA A 162 -20.85 3.26 -3.83
N ASN A 163 -20.77 2.07 -4.45
CA ASN A 163 -20.74 1.94 -5.90
C ASN A 163 -21.99 2.48 -6.58
N ILE A 164 -23.17 2.09 -6.08
CA ILE A 164 -24.47 2.55 -6.63
C ILE A 164 -24.60 4.07 -6.50
N ARG A 165 -24.25 4.62 -5.34
CA ARG A 165 -24.30 6.06 -5.10
C ARG A 165 -23.34 6.84 -6.00
N ALA A 166 -22.15 6.33 -6.23
CA ALA A 166 -21.17 6.96 -7.13
C ALA A 166 -21.63 6.92 -8.60
N ASN A 167 -22.14 5.78 -9.07
CA ASN A 167 -22.64 5.64 -10.44
C ASN A 167 -23.87 6.51 -10.72
N GLY A 168 -24.67 6.83 -9.69
CA GLY A 168 -25.84 7.70 -9.83
C GLY A 168 -25.52 9.20 -9.95
N VAL A 169 -24.26 9.63 -9.86
CA VAL A 169 -23.89 11.04 -9.93
C VAL A 169 -23.79 11.50 -11.40
N PRO A 170 -24.58 12.49 -11.82
CA PRO A 170 -24.48 13.02 -13.18
C PRO A 170 -23.09 13.60 -13.50
N GLY A 171 -22.51 13.14 -14.61
CA GLY A 171 -21.16 13.51 -15.06
C GLY A 171 -20.08 12.47 -14.74
N VAL A 172 -20.44 11.39 -14.07
CA VAL A 172 -19.55 10.22 -13.90
C VAL A 172 -19.57 9.38 -15.18
N PHE A 173 -18.39 9.12 -15.75
CA PHE A 173 -18.26 8.27 -16.93
C PHE A 173 -18.10 6.79 -16.55
N SER A 174 -17.39 6.51 -15.47
CA SER A 174 -17.24 5.15 -14.94
C SER A 174 -16.87 5.18 -13.46
N VAL A 175 -17.18 4.08 -12.76
CA VAL A 175 -16.77 3.86 -11.37
C VAL A 175 -16.01 2.55 -11.28
N LYS A 176 -14.77 2.63 -10.76
CA LYS A 176 -13.97 1.49 -10.34
C LYS A 176 -14.04 1.38 -8.82
N ASN A 177 -14.63 0.31 -8.31
CA ASN A 177 -14.79 0.11 -6.88
C ASN A 177 -13.73 -0.85 -6.31
N ASN A 178 -12.68 -0.30 -5.75
CA ASN A 178 -11.57 -1.02 -5.11
C ASN A 178 -11.73 -1.07 -3.57
N LEU A 179 -12.91 -0.76 -3.03
CA LEU A 179 -13.17 -0.86 -1.59
C LEU A 179 -12.95 -2.30 -1.12
N ARG A 180 -12.23 -2.45 -0.03
CA ARG A 180 -12.01 -3.73 0.64
C ARG A 180 -12.94 -3.85 1.83
N VAL A 181 -13.48 -5.04 2.05
CA VAL A 181 -14.28 -5.34 3.23
C VAL A 181 -13.36 -5.88 4.32
N VAL A 182 -13.38 -5.26 5.50
CA VAL A 182 -12.73 -5.80 6.69
C VAL A 182 -13.72 -6.77 7.33
N LYS A 183 -13.40 -8.06 7.33
CA LYS A 183 -14.11 -9.02 8.14
C LYS A 183 -13.81 -8.73 9.61
N SER A 184 -14.81 -8.23 10.34
CA SER A 184 -14.79 -8.15 11.80
C SER A 184 -14.81 -9.55 12.41
#